data_e8231a398edd1a1d22609cc06992873d
#
_entry.id   e8231a398edd1a1d22609cc06992873d
#
_cell.length_a   1.000
_cell.length_b   1.000
_cell.length_c   1.000
_cell.angle_alpha   90.00
_cell.angle_beta   90.00
_cell.angle_gamma   90.00
#
_symmetry.space_group_name_H-M   'P 1'
#
loop_
_entity.id
_entity.type
_entity.pdbx_description
1 polymer ?
#
loop_
_entity_poly.entity_id
_entity_poly.type
_entity_poly.pdbx_seq_one_letter_code
_entity_poly.pdbx_strand_id
1 'polypeptide(L)'
;MRRATNIVVLLLLILPGFAQEETHIVDSLESILPSQQGREKVLTMIELTWEFYDISFDDGIRWGEKAIQEAQTLGYDDLEAKANYALGIQYAYHADLDLAKMYLKKSYQMFMDLSDAQNAFESLWNIATYELNFGSMDTARQVYSEALSLAEQMNDSVSAVYVLSNLAVIHHQKNELGKVAETYLKVKRLSEKLGMERISWNAENNLATLYVESGEPVKAKEMLLGLIPKLETHEDNYYLVMAYKTLGTVYGDYYFNYDSAMYCFEKSLHHADSPIPLLPDEISARMYKSDVLSDMGNVGFQRHDYAMALKKYKEALQLAEAESYLSGQMRACYGLGMVYAHLGQAANSVEWLDKLFELEERSGITMMRPGINKLMILNYARLGRYEEMTEELDALDEQKLALQRENNDLYDQLGTLQDDAAGLLQQYEAQNVQIKTLQTQRNRYRLAFFGLLAIALAVAILLVAYKIIRKNQVKNEKV
;
A
#
# COMPACT_ATOMS: atom_id res chain seq x y z
N MET A 1 10.13 -16.94 6.30
CA MET A 1 9.65 -15.67 6.90
C MET A 1 8.42 -15.24 6.13
N ARG A 2 7.25 -15.33 6.74
CA ARG A 2 5.96 -15.05 6.10
C ARG A 2 5.77 -13.54 6.00
N ARG A 3 5.69 -13.01 4.78
CA ARG A 3 5.25 -11.63 4.54
C ARG A 3 3.77 -11.56 4.95
N ALA A 4 3.50 -10.81 6.02
CA ALA A 4 2.14 -10.44 6.36
C ALA A 4 1.72 -9.33 5.39
N THR A 5 1.20 -9.73 4.24
CA THR A 5 0.48 -8.82 3.34
C THR A 5 -0.85 -8.50 4.02
N ASN A 6 -1.25 -7.23 4.03
CA ASN A 6 -2.54 -6.80 4.54
C ASN A 6 -3.65 -7.53 3.76
N ILE A 7 -4.10 -8.65 4.31
CA ILE A 7 -5.33 -9.29 3.89
C ILE A 7 -6.43 -8.40 4.46
N VAL A 8 -7.10 -7.64 3.62
CA VAL A 8 -8.46 -7.21 3.91
C VAL A 8 -9.28 -8.49 3.83
N VAL A 9 -9.29 -9.26 4.90
CA VAL A 9 -10.27 -10.31 5.10
C VAL A 9 -11.58 -9.57 5.31
N LEU A 10 -12.41 -9.56 4.27
CA LEU A 10 -13.83 -9.26 4.40
C LEU A 10 -14.40 -10.30 5.37
N LEU A 11 -14.39 -9.98 6.65
CA LEU A 11 -15.30 -10.61 7.61
C LEU A 11 -16.67 -9.99 7.33
N LEU A 12 -17.39 -10.57 6.37
CA LEU A 12 -18.83 -10.43 6.30
C LEU A 12 -19.35 -10.92 7.65
N LEU A 13 -19.77 -9.98 8.50
CA LEU A 13 -20.70 -10.27 9.58
C LEU A 13 -21.96 -10.80 8.91
N ILE A 14 -22.04 -12.11 8.76
CA ILE A 14 -23.22 -12.81 8.28
C ILE A 14 -24.35 -12.42 9.23
N LEU A 15 -25.22 -11.53 8.78
CA LEU A 15 -26.52 -11.35 9.44
C LEU A 15 -27.21 -12.71 9.37
N PRO A 16 -27.86 -13.18 10.46
CA PRO A 16 -28.46 -14.53 10.51
C PRO A 16 -29.48 -14.83 9.39
N GLY A 17 -29.93 -13.81 8.67
CA GLY A 17 -30.86 -13.94 7.54
C GLY A 17 -30.19 -14.41 6.23
N PHE A 18 -28.95 -14.04 5.95
CA PHE A 18 -28.24 -14.46 4.73
C PHE A 18 -27.81 -15.92 4.80
N ALA A 19 -27.26 -16.35 5.93
CA ALA A 19 -26.88 -17.78 6.13
C ALA A 19 -28.07 -18.75 5.99
N GLN A 20 -29.30 -18.29 6.22
CA GLN A 20 -30.49 -19.13 6.10
C GLN A 20 -30.99 -19.24 4.65
N GLU A 21 -30.71 -18.25 3.79
CA GLU A 21 -31.01 -18.28 2.37
C GLU A 21 -30.01 -19.16 1.60
N GLU A 22 -28.70 -19.06 1.93
CA GLU A 22 -27.63 -19.84 1.32
C GLU A 22 -27.75 -21.35 1.59
N THR A 23 -28.05 -21.76 2.83
CA THR A 23 -28.29 -23.18 3.15
C THR A 23 -29.50 -23.76 2.39
N HIS A 24 -30.51 -22.96 2.08
CA HIS A 24 -31.67 -23.39 1.30
C HIS A 24 -31.32 -23.73 -0.16
N ILE A 25 -30.34 -23.03 -0.75
CA ILE A 25 -29.87 -23.31 -2.13
C ILE A 25 -29.11 -24.63 -2.15
N VAL A 26 -28.18 -24.82 -1.22
CA VAL A 26 -27.42 -26.09 -1.07
C VAL A 26 -28.35 -27.28 -0.89
N ASP A 27 -29.30 -27.21 0.06
CA ASP A 27 -30.29 -28.28 0.31
C ASP A 27 -31.12 -28.59 -0.96
N SER A 28 -31.47 -27.56 -1.72
CA SER A 28 -32.20 -27.70 -2.99
C SER A 28 -31.35 -28.45 -4.02
N LEU A 29 -30.10 -28.04 -4.22
CA LEU A 29 -29.18 -28.68 -5.18
C LEU A 29 -28.87 -30.11 -4.80
N GLU A 30 -28.62 -30.39 -3.53
CA GLU A 30 -28.39 -31.74 -3.04
C GLU A 30 -29.63 -32.64 -3.20
N SER A 31 -30.84 -32.09 -3.06
CA SER A 31 -32.11 -32.85 -3.22
C SER A 31 -32.36 -33.28 -4.67
N ILE A 32 -31.98 -32.51 -5.66
CA ILE A 32 -32.21 -32.84 -7.08
C ILE A 32 -31.09 -33.69 -7.68
N LEU A 33 -29.89 -33.63 -7.13
CA LEU A 33 -28.68 -34.30 -7.63
C LEU A 33 -28.86 -35.82 -7.84
N PRO A 34 -29.52 -36.60 -6.94
CA PRO A 34 -29.73 -38.04 -7.14
C PRO A 34 -30.58 -38.40 -8.35
N SER A 35 -31.41 -37.49 -8.83
CA SER A 35 -32.27 -37.70 -10.01
C SER A 35 -31.58 -37.29 -11.33
N GLN A 36 -30.46 -36.61 -11.25
CA GLN A 36 -29.72 -36.09 -12.44
C GLN A 36 -28.70 -37.09 -12.97
N GLN A 37 -28.40 -36.99 -14.27
CA GLN A 37 -27.39 -37.80 -14.95
C GLN A 37 -26.63 -36.98 -16.00
N GLY A 38 -25.45 -37.48 -16.38
CA GLY A 38 -24.63 -36.83 -17.44
C GLY A 38 -24.25 -35.40 -17.11
N ARG A 39 -24.37 -34.54 -18.07
CA ARG A 39 -23.91 -33.13 -17.93
C ARG A 39 -24.61 -32.37 -16.81
N GLU A 40 -25.92 -32.56 -16.63
CA GLU A 40 -26.69 -31.85 -15.61
C GLU A 40 -26.18 -32.18 -14.21
N LYS A 41 -25.87 -33.45 -13.96
CA LYS A 41 -25.32 -33.91 -12.67
C LYS A 41 -23.96 -33.22 -12.37
N VAL A 42 -23.07 -33.18 -13.36
CA VAL A 42 -21.75 -32.54 -13.19
C VAL A 42 -21.88 -31.03 -12.96
N LEU A 43 -22.77 -30.37 -13.71
CA LEU A 43 -23.04 -28.94 -13.51
C LEU A 43 -23.52 -28.63 -12.10
N THR A 44 -24.48 -29.44 -11.59
CA THR A 44 -24.96 -29.27 -10.21
C THR A 44 -23.86 -29.52 -9.16
N MET A 45 -22.92 -30.44 -9.40
CA MET A 45 -21.76 -30.62 -8.52
C MET A 45 -20.82 -29.41 -8.55
N ILE A 46 -20.60 -28.80 -9.72
CA ILE A 46 -19.82 -27.55 -9.86
C ILE A 46 -20.54 -26.42 -9.13
N GLU A 47 -21.85 -26.32 -9.25
CA GLU A 47 -22.67 -25.31 -8.58
C GLU A 47 -22.61 -25.49 -7.05
N LEU A 48 -22.70 -26.71 -6.55
CA LEU A 48 -22.46 -27.01 -5.13
C LEU A 48 -21.06 -26.59 -4.68
N THR A 49 -20.02 -26.76 -5.51
CA THR A 49 -18.67 -26.27 -5.20
C THR A 49 -18.67 -24.76 -4.95
N TRP A 50 -19.43 -23.99 -5.75
CA TRP A 50 -19.55 -22.54 -5.59
C TRP A 50 -20.38 -22.17 -4.37
N GLU A 51 -21.52 -22.82 -4.14
CA GLU A 51 -22.42 -22.51 -3.02
C GLU A 51 -21.75 -22.78 -1.65
N PHE A 52 -20.84 -23.76 -1.59
CA PHE A 52 -20.06 -24.02 -0.37
C PHE A 52 -18.88 -23.06 -0.14
N TYR A 53 -18.66 -22.09 -1.03
CA TYR A 53 -17.51 -21.18 -0.97
C TYR A 53 -17.38 -20.45 0.38
N ASP A 54 -18.48 -19.91 0.92
CA ASP A 54 -18.53 -19.22 2.20
C ASP A 54 -19.12 -20.08 3.35
N ILE A 55 -19.62 -21.27 3.04
CA ILE A 55 -20.32 -22.13 4.00
C ILE A 55 -19.40 -23.19 4.61
N SER A 56 -18.72 -23.97 3.76
CA SER A 56 -17.88 -25.09 4.19
C SER A 56 -16.80 -25.41 3.16
N PHE A 57 -15.57 -25.10 3.50
CA PHE A 57 -14.42 -25.39 2.64
C PHE A 57 -14.32 -26.88 2.28
N ASP A 58 -14.41 -27.77 3.28
CA ASP A 58 -14.27 -29.21 3.07
C ASP A 58 -15.36 -29.78 2.15
N ASP A 59 -16.58 -29.28 2.25
CA ASP A 59 -17.68 -29.69 1.38
C ASP A 59 -17.51 -29.12 -0.03
N GLY A 60 -17.08 -27.88 -0.18
CA GLY A 60 -16.73 -27.30 -1.47
C GLY A 60 -15.67 -28.11 -2.20
N ILE A 61 -14.57 -28.44 -1.54
CA ILE A 61 -13.52 -29.32 -2.11
C ILE A 61 -14.07 -30.67 -2.51
N ARG A 62 -14.84 -31.33 -1.62
CA ARG A 62 -15.42 -32.63 -1.89
C ARG A 62 -16.33 -32.65 -3.12
N TRP A 63 -17.14 -31.59 -3.31
CA TRP A 63 -18.01 -31.51 -4.48
C TRP A 63 -17.22 -31.20 -5.77
N GLY A 64 -16.23 -30.34 -5.69
CA GLY A 64 -15.34 -30.03 -6.82
C GLY A 64 -14.55 -31.26 -7.29
N GLU A 65 -14.00 -32.06 -6.37
CA GLU A 65 -13.30 -33.31 -6.70
C GLU A 65 -14.22 -34.31 -7.35
N LYS A 66 -15.46 -34.48 -6.82
CA LYS A 66 -16.48 -35.33 -7.45
C LYS A 66 -16.88 -34.86 -8.83
N ALA A 67 -17.01 -33.56 -9.02
CA ALA A 67 -17.33 -32.97 -10.33
C ALA A 67 -16.23 -33.29 -11.36
N ILE A 68 -14.95 -33.15 -10.98
CA ILE A 68 -13.80 -33.51 -11.84
C ILE A 68 -13.87 -35.02 -12.18
N GLN A 69 -14.02 -35.88 -11.19
CA GLN A 69 -14.05 -37.33 -11.42
C GLN A 69 -15.20 -37.77 -12.34
N GLU A 70 -16.39 -37.21 -12.14
CA GLU A 70 -17.55 -37.51 -12.97
C GLU A 70 -17.39 -36.98 -14.38
N ALA A 71 -16.87 -35.73 -14.54
CA ALA A 71 -16.59 -35.13 -15.85
C ALA A 71 -15.59 -35.97 -16.64
N GLN A 72 -14.48 -36.39 -16.02
CA GLN A 72 -13.49 -37.30 -16.62
C GLN A 72 -14.09 -38.62 -17.05
N THR A 73 -14.90 -39.21 -16.20
CA THR A 73 -15.54 -40.52 -16.48
C THR A 73 -16.47 -40.46 -17.69
N LEU A 74 -17.12 -39.29 -17.89
CA LEU A 74 -18.10 -39.07 -18.96
C LEU A 74 -17.49 -38.39 -20.20
N GLY A 75 -16.22 -37.98 -20.14
CA GLY A 75 -15.53 -37.32 -21.24
C GLY A 75 -16.02 -35.90 -21.49
N TYR A 76 -16.39 -35.15 -20.46
CA TYR A 76 -16.82 -33.75 -20.56
C TYR A 76 -15.67 -32.81 -20.22
N ASP A 77 -14.74 -32.62 -21.15
CA ASP A 77 -13.52 -31.82 -20.94
C ASP A 77 -13.82 -30.38 -20.53
N ASP A 78 -14.88 -29.77 -21.07
CA ASP A 78 -15.30 -28.42 -20.71
C ASP A 78 -15.83 -28.31 -19.29
N LEU A 79 -16.48 -29.35 -18.76
CA LEU A 79 -16.93 -29.41 -17.37
C LEU A 79 -15.79 -29.75 -16.43
N GLU A 80 -14.84 -30.61 -16.86
CA GLU A 80 -13.62 -30.84 -16.11
C GLU A 80 -12.84 -29.54 -15.93
N ALA A 81 -12.69 -28.73 -17.00
CA ALA A 81 -12.03 -27.42 -16.93
C ALA A 81 -12.72 -26.50 -15.93
N LYS A 82 -14.06 -26.42 -15.97
CA LYS A 82 -14.85 -25.60 -15.02
C LYS A 82 -14.74 -26.09 -13.59
N ALA A 83 -14.75 -27.38 -13.35
CA ALA A 83 -14.59 -27.95 -12.02
C ALA A 83 -13.18 -27.67 -11.45
N ASN A 84 -12.13 -27.78 -12.28
CA ASN A 84 -10.77 -27.36 -11.88
C ASN A 84 -10.71 -25.87 -11.56
N TYR A 85 -11.39 -25.01 -12.32
CA TYR A 85 -11.47 -23.57 -12.05
C TYR A 85 -12.13 -23.32 -10.68
N ALA A 86 -13.31 -23.91 -10.43
CA ALA A 86 -14.02 -23.74 -9.17
C ALA A 86 -13.19 -24.22 -7.97
N LEU A 87 -12.53 -25.37 -8.07
CA LEU A 87 -11.60 -25.85 -7.02
C LEU A 87 -10.41 -24.91 -6.82
N GLY A 88 -9.85 -24.39 -7.91
CA GLY A 88 -8.76 -23.43 -7.81
C GLY A 88 -9.15 -22.16 -7.02
N ILE A 89 -10.37 -21.66 -7.22
CA ILE A 89 -10.90 -20.52 -6.47
C ILE A 89 -11.14 -20.89 -5.01
N GLN A 90 -11.69 -22.08 -4.70
CA GLN A 90 -11.87 -22.58 -3.32
C GLN A 90 -10.54 -22.57 -2.55
N TYR A 91 -9.50 -23.17 -3.11
CA TYR A 91 -8.17 -23.19 -2.48
C TYR A 91 -7.56 -21.79 -2.32
N ALA A 92 -7.78 -20.91 -3.30
CA ALA A 92 -7.29 -19.56 -3.25
C ALA A 92 -7.92 -18.74 -2.12
N TYR A 93 -9.23 -18.88 -1.91
CA TYR A 93 -9.95 -18.20 -0.83
C TYR A 93 -9.43 -18.62 0.55
N HIS A 94 -9.06 -19.88 0.69
CA HIS A 94 -8.47 -20.42 1.92
C HIS A 94 -6.94 -20.28 2.01
N ALA A 95 -6.35 -19.46 1.15
CA ALA A 95 -4.92 -19.14 1.11
C ALA A 95 -3.96 -20.32 0.87
N ASP A 96 -4.45 -21.43 0.30
CA ASP A 96 -3.59 -22.51 -0.22
C ASP A 96 -3.18 -22.19 -1.66
N LEU A 97 -2.15 -21.36 -1.79
CA LEU A 97 -1.73 -20.82 -3.10
C LEU A 97 -1.18 -21.89 -4.03
N ASP A 98 -0.57 -22.95 -3.51
CA ASP A 98 0.04 -23.98 -4.35
C ASP A 98 -1.04 -24.84 -5.02
N LEU A 99 -2.04 -25.27 -4.27
CA LEU A 99 -3.18 -26.00 -4.83
C LEU A 99 -4.06 -25.10 -5.71
N ALA A 100 -4.30 -23.86 -5.30
CA ALA A 100 -5.01 -22.88 -6.14
C ALA A 100 -4.37 -22.75 -7.52
N LYS A 101 -3.06 -22.52 -7.57
CA LYS A 101 -2.32 -22.41 -8.84
C LYS A 101 -2.32 -23.70 -9.64
N MET A 102 -2.21 -24.82 -9.00
CA MET A 102 -2.24 -26.12 -9.68
C MET A 102 -3.56 -26.31 -10.43
N TYR A 103 -4.69 -26.10 -9.75
CA TYR A 103 -6.01 -26.29 -10.35
C TYR A 103 -6.32 -25.21 -11.39
N LEU A 104 -6.01 -23.94 -11.13
CA LEU A 104 -6.22 -22.84 -12.10
C LEU A 104 -5.36 -22.99 -13.36
N LYS A 105 -4.09 -23.44 -13.22
CA LYS A 105 -3.24 -23.73 -14.39
C LYS A 105 -3.79 -24.89 -15.23
N LYS A 106 -4.30 -25.94 -14.56
CA LYS A 106 -4.94 -27.06 -15.25
C LYS A 106 -6.18 -26.58 -16.00
N SER A 107 -7.03 -25.79 -15.35
CA SER A 107 -8.21 -25.17 -15.97
C SER A 107 -7.83 -24.31 -17.18
N TYR A 108 -6.84 -23.42 -17.03
CA TYR A 108 -6.32 -22.59 -18.12
C TYR A 108 -5.91 -23.42 -19.34
N GLN A 109 -5.09 -24.46 -19.12
CA GLN A 109 -4.62 -25.31 -20.22
C GLN A 109 -5.79 -26.01 -20.94
N MET A 110 -6.73 -26.54 -20.18
CA MET A 110 -7.91 -27.21 -20.76
C MET A 110 -8.78 -26.24 -21.54
N PHE A 111 -9.01 -25.01 -21.04
CA PHE A 111 -9.77 -24.01 -21.79
C PHE A 111 -9.04 -23.56 -23.07
N MET A 112 -7.72 -23.47 -23.04
CA MET A 112 -6.92 -23.19 -24.25
C MET A 112 -7.05 -24.33 -25.29
N ASP A 113 -6.99 -25.60 -24.85
CA ASP A 113 -7.15 -26.76 -25.72
C ASP A 113 -8.56 -26.83 -26.34
N LEU A 114 -9.57 -26.35 -25.59
CA LEU A 114 -10.95 -26.23 -26.03
C LEU A 114 -11.21 -24.97 -26.91
N SER A 115 -10.22 -24.12 -27.09
CA SER A 115 -10.35 -22.80 -27.75
C SER A 115 -11.35 -21.86 -27.04
N ASP A 116 -11.55 -22.04 -25.74
CA ASP A 116 -12.37 -21.19 -24.87
C ASP A 116 -11.47 -20.10 -24.23
N ALA A 117 -11.15 -19.11 -25.04
CA ALA A 117 -10.23 -18.04 -24.64
C ALA A 117 -10.77 -17.20 -23.48
N GLN A 118 -12.10 -17.07 -23.33
CA GLN A 118 -12.71 -16.32 -22.24
C GLN A 118 -12.46 -16.98 -20.89
N ASN A 119 -12.77 -18.26 -20.74
CA ASN A 119 -12.54 -18.97 -19.49
C ASN A 119 -11.03 -19.20 -19.21
N ALA A 120 -10.21 -19.29 -20.27
CA ALA A 120 -8.76 -19.30 -20.14
C ALA A 120 -8.25 -17.96 -19.55
N PHE A 121 -8.76 -16.84 -20.03
CA PHE A 121 -8.46 -15.52 -19.48
C PHE A 121 -8.81 -15.41 -17.98
N GLU A 122 -10.01 -15.85 -17.58
CA GLU A 122 -10.45 -15.84 -16.18
C GLU A 122 -9.49 -16.64 -15.28
N SER A 123 -9.02 -17.79 -15.77
CA SER A 123 -8.05 -18.61 -15.04
C SER A 123 -6.71 -17.87 -14.86
N LEU A 124 -6.17 -17.25 -15.91
CA LEU A 124 -4.94 -16.43 -15.82
C LEU A 124 -5.13 -15.22 -14.92
N TRP A 125 -6.25 -14.52 -15.05
CA TRP A 125 -6.57 -13.37 -14.21
C TRP A 125 -6.51 -13.72 -12.73
N ASN A 126 -7.13 -14.84 -12.33
CA ASN A 126 -7.11 -15.27 -10.94
C ASN A 126 -5.71 -15.68 -10.49
N ILE A 127 -4.95 -16.43 -11.29
CA ILE A 127 -3.55 -16.78 -10.96
C ILE A 127 -2.75 -15.49 -10.72
N ALA A 128 -2.85 -14.50 -11.62
CA ALA A 128 -2.12 -13.25 -11.49
C ALA A 128 -2.52 -12.45 -10.25
N THR A 129 -3.83 -12.41 -9.94
CA THR A 129 -4.37 -11.72 -8.77
C THR A 129 -3.87 -12.36 -7.46
N TYR A 130 -3.85 -13.69 -7.39
CA TYR A 130 -3.32 -14.39 -6.22
C TYR A 130 -1.81 -14.21 -6.08
N GLU A 131 -1.05 -14.26 -7.17
CA GLU A 131 0.38 -13.98 -7.15
C GLU A 131 0.67 -12.54 -6.70
N LEU A 132 -0.16 -11.57 -7.09
CA LEU A 132 -0.03 -10.18 -6.67
C LEU A 132 -0.26 -10.02 -5.16
N ASN A 133 -1.29 -10.68 -4.63
CA ASN A 133 -1.70 -10.50 -3.23
C ASN A 133 -0.88 -11.34 -2.25
N PHE A 134 -0.49 -12.54 -2.63
CA PHE A 134 0.07 -13.53 -1.70
C PHE A 134 1.37 -14.18 -2.16
N GLY A 135 1.73 -14.00 -3.43
CA GLY A 135 2.86 -14.67 -4.04
C GLY A 135 3.99 -13.72 -4.46
N SER A 136 4.44 -13.90 -5.68
CA SER A 136 5.54 -13.15 -6.29
C SER A 136 5.01 -12.08 -7.24
N MET A 137 5.36 -10.83 -6.99
CA MET A 137 5.03 -9.69 -7.86
C MET A 137 5.60 -9.86 -9.28
N ASP A 138 6.78 -10.49 -9.43
CA ASP A 138 7.35 -10.77 -10.75
C ASP A 138 6.54 -11.82 -11.50
N THR A 139 6.07 -12.87 -10.80
CA THR A 139 5.17 -13.87 -11.36
C THR A 139 3.83 -13.24 -11.72
N ALA A 140 3.24 -12.42 -10.85
CA ALA A 140 2.01 -11.69 -11.12
C ALA A 140 2.13 -10.85 -12.40
N ARG A 141 3.21 -10.09 -12.55
CA ARG A 141 3.49 -9.29 -13.75
C ARG A 141 3.55 -10.15 -15.02
N GLN A 142 4.25 -11.28 -14.95
CA GLN A 142 4.35 -12.19 -16.10
C GLN A 142 2.99 -12.73 -16.50
N VAL A 143 2.20 -13.23 -15.54
CA VAL A 143 0.87 -13.82 -15.82
C VAL A 143 -0.12 -12.75 -16.27
N TYR A 144 -0.11 -11.53 -15.68
CA TYR A 144 -0.91 -10.42 -16.21
C TYR A 144 -0.50 -10.02 -17.62
N SER A 145 0.78 -10.08 -17.98
CA SER A 145 1.21 -9.79 -19.37
C SER A 145 0.69 -10.84 -20.35
N GLU A 146 0.63 -12.11 -19.94
CA GLU A 146 0.01 -13.20 -20.73
C GLU A 146 -1.51 -12.99 -20.85
N ALA A 147 -2.20 -12.66 -19.76
CA ALA A 147 -3.62 -12.34 -19.76
C ALA A 147 -3.94 -11.13 -20.66
N LEU A 148 -3.08 -10.09 -20.64
CA LEU A 148 -3.24 -8.93 -21.55
C LEU A 148 -3.16 -9.35 -23.02
N SER A 149 -2.16 -10.18 -23.36
CA SER A 149 -2.01 -10.70 -24.73
C SER A 149 -3.23 -11.48 -25.18
N LEU A 150 -3.81 -12.30 -24.28
CA LEU A 150 -5.03 -13.06 -24.57
C LEU A 150 -6.25 -12.15 -24.75
N ALA A 151 -6.42 -11.14 -23.89
CA ALA A 151 -7.49 -10.15 -24.02
C ALA A 151 -7.37 -9.35 -25.33
N GLU A 152 -6.14 -8.99 -25.74
CA GLU A 152 -5.89 -8.31 -27.04
C GLU A 152 -6.21 -9.23 -28.22
N GLN A 153 -5.88 -10.52 -28.18
CA GLN A 153 -6.25 -11.50 -29.21
C GLN A 153 -7.76 -11.69 -29.35
N MET A 154 -8.48 -11.67 -28.22
CA MET A 154 -9.95 -11.71 -28.20
C MET A 154 -10.60 -10.39 -28.64
N ASN A 155 -9.84 -9.31 -28.81
CA ASN A 155 -10.32 -7.94 -28.93
C ASN A 155 -11.20 -7.50 -27.74
N ASP A 156 -10.96 -8.07 -26.57
CA ASP A 156 -11.66 -7.71 -25.34
C ASP A 156 -10.97 -6.54 -24.63
N SER A 157 -11.37 -5.34 -25.04
CA SER A 157 -10.82 -4.10 -24.47
C SER A 157 -11.22 -3.89 -23.01
N VAL A 158 -12.32 -4.48 -22.53
CA VAL A 158 -12.76 -4.38 -21.14
C VAL A 158 -11.79 -5.14 -20.24
N SER A 159 -11.54 -6.41 -20.56
CA SER A 159 -10.56 -7.24 -19.86
C SER A 159 -9.15 -6.61 -19.90
N ALA A 160 -8.75 -6.07 -21.08
CA ALA A 160 -7.47 -5.37 -21.19
C ALA A 160 -7.34 -4.17 -20.26
N VAL A 161 -8.41 -3.39 -20.04
CA VAL A 161 -8.42 -2.26 -19.10
C VAL A 161 -8.17 -2.72 -17.67
N TYR A 162 -8.83 -3.79 -17.23
CA TYR A 162 -8.61 -4.33 -15.88
C TYR A 162 -7.17 -4.86 -15.67
N VAL A 163 -6.65 -5.61 -16.65
CA VAL A 163 -5.27 -6.12 -16.60
C VAL A 163 -4.26 -4.97 -16.54
N LEU A 164 -4.42 -3.96 -17.40
CA LEU A 164 -3.55 -2.79 -17.40
C LEU A 164 -3.60 -2.05 -16.06
N SER A 165 -4.77 -1.95 -15.42
CA SER A 165 -4.89 -1.32 -14.10
C SER A 165 -4.04 -2.03 -13.04
N ASN A 166 -4.06 -3.37 -13.02
CA ASN A 166 -3.25 -4.16 -12.10
C ASN A 166 -1.74 -4.11 -12.46
N LEU A 167 -1.40 -4.11 -13.74
CA LEU A 167 -0.01 -3.90 -14.16
C LEU A 167 0.52 -2.53 -13.74
N ALA A 168 -0.31 -1.48 -13.76
CA ALA A 168 0.09 -0.16 -13.27
C ALA A 168 0.40 -0.19 -11.76
N VAL A 169 -0.38 -0.93 -10.96
CA VAL A 169 -0.10 -1.13 -9.52
C VAL A 169 1.23 -1.84 -9.33
N ILE A 170 1.51 -2.90 -10.10
CA ILE A 170 2.79 -3.62 -10.04
C ILE A 170 3.96 -2.71 -10.41
N HIS A 171 3.84 -1.92 -11.47
CA HIS A 171 4.86 -0.95 -11.87
C HIS A 171 5.11 0.09 -10.78
N HIS A 172 4.04 0.55 -10.11
CA HIS A 172 4.16 1.51 -9.00
C HIS A 172 4.92 0.92 -7.80
N GLN A 173 4.56 -0.29 -7.38
CA GLN A 173 5.24 -0.99 -6.28
C GLN A 173 6.72 -1.29 -6.59
N LYS A 174 7.07 -1.42 -7.88
CA LYS A 174 8.46 -1.58 -8.35
C LYS A 174 9.19 -0.26 -8.59
N ASN A 175 8.54 0.88 -8.29
CA ASN A 175 9.08 2.23 -8.53
C ASN A 175 9.43 2.51 -10.01
N GLU A 176 8.74 1.86 -10.94
CA GLU A 176 8.91 2.04 -12.40
C GLU A 176 8.02 3.20 -12.89
N LEU A 177 8.21 4.42 -12.34
CA LEU A 177 7.29 5.57 -12.47
C LEU A 177 6.94 5.93 -13.92
N GLY A 178 7.88 5.79 -14.86
CA GLY A 178 7.61 6.03 -16.29
C GLY A 178 6.57 5.06 -16.86
N LYS A 179 6.66 3.77 -16.51
CA LYS A 179 5.69 2.75 -16.93
C LYS A 179 4.34 2.93 -16.26
N VAL A 180 4.34 3.38 -14.99
CA VAL A 180 3.09 3.71 -14.27
C VAL A 180 2.31 4.76 -15.03
N ALA A 181 2.97 5.88 -15.41
CA ALA A 181 2.34 6.95 -16.16
C ALA A 181 1.79 6.47 -17.50
N GLU A 182 2.61 5.76 -18.29
CA GLU A 182 2.21 5.21 -19.58
C GLU A 182 0.99 4.30 -19.46
N THR A 183 1.02 3.39 -18.48
CA THR A 183 -0.04 2.39 -18.28
C THR A 183 -1.35 3.06 -17.84
N TYR A 184 -1.34 3.96 -16.86
CA TYR A 184 -2.55 4.67 -16.47
C TYR A 184 -3.10 5.59 -17.56
N LEU A 185 -2.25 6.21 -18.39
CA LEU A 185 -2.70 6.96 -19.56
C LEU A 185 -3.38 6.04 -20.60
N LYS A 186 -2.91 4.81 -20.76
CA LYS A 186 -3.54 3.80 -21.63
C LYS A 186 -4.88 3.36 -21.04
N VAL A 187 -4.93 3.07 -19.72
CA VAL A 187 -6.17 2.74 -18.99
C VAL A 187 -7.20 3.86 -19.18
N LYS A 188 -6.82 5.11 -18.87
CA LYS A 188 -7.72 6.27 -19.02
C LYS A 188 -8.33 6.35 -20.41
N ARG A 189 -7.49 6.33 -21.47
CA ARG A 189 -7.98 6.45 -22.85
C ARG A 189 -8.91 5.32 -23.27
N LEU A 190 -8.59 4.08 -22.86
CA LEU A 190 -9.43 2.93 -23.18
C LEU A 190 -10.75 2.96 -22.41
N SER A 191 -10.71 3.25 -21.13
CA SER A 191 -11.90 3.33 -20.27
C SER A 191 -12.85 4.46 -20.70
N GLU A 192 -12.32 5.63 -21.09
CA GLU A 192 -13.11 6.72 -21.67
C GLU A 192 -13.82 6.28 -22.96
N LYS A 193 -13.11 5.60 -23.86
CA LYS A 193 -13.68 5.09 -25.12
C LYS A 193 -14.76 4.04 -24.89
N LEU A 194 -14.67 3.27 -23.82
CA LEU A 194 -15.63 2.22 -23.46
C LEU A 194 -16.77 2.71 -22.58
N GLY A 195 -16.78 3.98 -22.17
CA GLY A 195 -17.77 4.51 -21.23
C GLY A 195 -17.59 4.00 -19.80
N MET A 196 -16.42 3.49 -19.44
CA MET A 196 -16.08 2.99 -18.11
C MET A 196 -15.59 4.14 -17.22
N GLU A 197 -16.48 5.09 -16.92
CA GLU A 197 -16.15 6.37 -16.29
C GLU A 197 -15.39 6.20 -14.98
N ARG A 198 -15.85 5.30 -14.10
CA ARG A 198 -15.21 5.08 -12.80
C ARG A 198 -13.76 4.61 -12.91
N ILE A 199 -13.45 3.77 -13.90
CA ILE A 199 -12.08 3.31 -14.13
C ILE A 199 -11.23 4.44 -14.71
N SER A 200 -11.80 5.28 -15.56
CA SER A 200 -11.13 6.49 -16.03
C SER A 200 -10.79 7.44 -14.88
N TRP A 201 -11.73 7.68 -13.95
CA TRP A 201 -11.50 8.52 -12.76
C TRP A 201 -10.43 7.93 -11.83
N ASN A 202 -10.44 6.61 -11.64
CA ASN A 202 -9.39 5.92 -10.90
C ASN A 202 -8.02 6.17 -11.52
N ALA A 203 -7.90 5.99 -12.84
CA ALA A 203 -6.66 6.24 -13.55
C ALA A 203 -6.21 7.72 -13.47
N GLU A 204 -7.16 8.68 -13.57
CA GLU A 204 -6.86 10.11 -13.39
C GLU A 204 -6.37 10.42 -11.97
N ASN A 205 -7.01 9.85 -10.96
CA ASN A 205 -6.59 10.06 -9.57
C ASN A 205 -5.20 9.47 -9.28
N ASN A 206 -4.94 8.25 -9.76
CA ASN A 206 -3.64 7.61 -9.60
C ASN A 206 -2.52 8.35 -10.37
N LEU A 207 -2.81 8.88 -11.55
CA LEU A 207 -1.90 9.76 -12.28
C LEU A 207 -1.61 11.05 -11.52
N ALA A 208 -2.61 11.66 -10.90
CA ALA A 208 -2.41 12.84 -10.07
C ALA A 208 -1.50 12.54 -8.88
N THR A 209 -1.73 11.41 -8.20
CA THR A 209 -0.84 10.94 -7.11
C THR A 209 0.59 10.72 -7.60
N LEU A 210 0.76 10.05 -8.75
CA LEU A 210 2.06 9.85 -9.37
C LEU A 210 2.76 11.19 -9.69
N TYR A 211 2.04 12.20 -10.18
CA TYR A 211 2.61 13.53 -10.43
C TYR A 211 3.04 14.23 -9.15
N VAL A 212 2.33 14.01 -8.03
CA VAL A 212 2.78 14.49 -6.71
C VAL A 212 4.10 13.82 -6.31
N GLU A 213 4.18 12.50 -6.40
CA GLU A 213 5.38 11.71 -6.07
C GLU A 213 6.57 12.05 -6.97
N SER A 214 6.32 12.35 -8.25
CA SER A 214 7.33 12.74 -9.22
C SER A 214 7.75 14.20 -9.12
N GLY A 215 7.18 14.98 -8.16
CA GLY A 215 7.49 16.40 -7.99
C GLY A 215 6.94 17.29 -9.11
N GLU A 216 5.82 16.91 -9.72
CA GLU A 216 5.09 17.67 -10.75
C GLU A 216 3.72 18.19 -10.23
N PRO A 217 3.69 18.99 -9.13
CA PRO A 217 2.46 19.37 -8.44
C PRO A 217 1.51 20.22 -9.30
N VAL A 218 2.03 20.91 -10.32
CA VAL A 218 1.19 21.70 -11.24
C VAL A 218 0.28 20.79 -12.04
N LYS A 219 0.82 19.70 -12.61
CA LYS A 219 0.04 18.71 -13.37
C LYS A 219 -0.97 17.99 -12.47
N ALA A 220 -0.54 17.57 -11.27
CA ALA A 220 -1.43 16.96 -10.30
C ALA A 220 -2.62 17.87 -9.98
N LYS A 221 -2.36 19.14 -9.66
CA LYS A 221 -3.40 20.12 -9.35
C LYS A 221 -4.38 20.32 -10.50
N GLU A 222 -3.88 20.56 -11.71
CA GLU A 222 -4.71 20.77 -12.90
C GLU A 222 -5.62 19.56 -13.16
N MET A 223 -5.08 18.36 -13.05
CA MET A 223 -5.83 17.12 -13.22
C MET A 223 -6.93 16.96 -12.16
N LEU A 224 -6.62 17.17 -10.87
CA LEU A 224 -7.59 17.05 -9.78
C LEU A 224 -8.68 18.12 -9.85
N LEU A 225 -8.35 19.37 -10.20
CA LEU A 225 -9.33 20.43 -10.40
C LEU A 225 -10.27 20.14 -11.58
N GLY A 226 -9.82 19.38 -12.58
CA GLY A 226 -10.67 18.90 -13.67
C GLY A 226 -11.51 17.67 -13.32
N LEU A 227 -11.01 16.83 -12.41
CA LEU A 227 -11.67 15.58 -12.00
C LEU A 227 -12.76 15.82 -10.95
N ILE A 228 -12.50 16.60 -9.91
CA ILE A 228 -13.42 16.84 -8.78
C ILE A 228 -14.83 17.24 -9.21
N PRO A 229 -15.05 18.21 -10.12
CA PRO A 229 -16.40 18.56 -10.55
C PRO A 229 -17.17 17.42 -11.22
N LYS A 230 -16.47 16.51 -11.93
CA LYS A 230 -17.09 15.32 -12.52
C LYS A 230 -17.56 14.37 -11.41
N LEU A 231 -16.71 14.13 -10.42
CA LEU A 231 -17.01 13.26 -9.29
C LEU A 231 -18.15 13.81 -8.43
N GLU A 232 -18.20 15.13 -8.22
CA GLU A 232 -19.30 15.81 -7.50
C GLU A 232 -20.63 15.65 -8.24
N THR A 233 -20.63 15.77 -9.57
CA THR A 233 -21.84 15.60 -10.41
C THR A 233 -22.40 14.17 -10.31
N HIS A 234 -21.52 13.16 -10.12
CA HIS A 234 -21.91 11.76 -10.02
C HIS A 234 -22.04 11.27 -8.58
N GLU A 235 -21.84 12.15 -7.61
CA GLU A 235 -21.87 11.84 -6.18
C GLU A 235 -20.95 10.67 -5.78
N ASP A 236 -19.79 10.50 -6.50
CA ASP A 236 -18.85 9.42 -6.23
C ASP A 236 -17.95 9.74 -5.04
N ASN A 237 -18.47 9.52 -3.85
CA ASN A 237 -17.79 9.81 -2.59
C ASN A 237 -16.44 9.09 -2.46
N TYR A 238 -16.28 7.90 -3.02
CA TYR A 238 -15.02 7.14 -2.94
C TYR A 238 -13.87 7.90 -3.60
N TYR A 239 -14.04 8.30 -4.86
CA TYR A 239 -13.00 9.05 -5.57
C TYR A 239 -12.89 10.50 -5.10
N LEU A 240 -13.97 11.10 -4.59
CA LEU A 240 -13.91 12.43 -3.96
C LEU A 240 -13.01 12.44 -2.72
N VAL A 241 -13.06 11.40 -1.88
CA VAL A 241 -12.15 11.25 -0.73
C VAL A 241 -10.69 11.30 -1.20
N MET A 242 -10.36 10.50 -2.21
CA MET A 242 -9.00 10.40 -2.74
C MET A 242 -8.54 11.69 -3.43
N ALA A 243 -9.39 12.25 -4.29
CA ALA A 243 -9.06 13.46 -5.06
C ALA A 243 -8.83 14.67 -4.16
N TYR A 244 -9.71 14.89 -3.18
CA TYR A 244 -9.55 15.98 -2.21
C TYR A 244 -8.34 15.75 -1.30
N LYS A 245 -8.07 14.51 -0.86
CA LYS A 245 -6.86 14.19 -0.08
C LYS A 245 -5.60 14.56 -0.87
N THR A 246 -5.48 14.07 -2.12
CA THR A 246 -4.31 14.35 -2.97
C THR A 246 -4.17 15.84 -3.26
N LEU A 247 -5.27 16.56 -3.53
CA LEU A 247 -5.24 18.00 -3.73
C LEU A 247 -4.81 18.76 -2.46
N GLY A 248 -5.24 18.30 -1.29
CA GLY A 248 -4.81 18.83 0.00
C GLY A 248 -3.29 18.69 0.20
N THR A 249 -2.74 17.52 -0.12
CA THR A 249 -1.29 17.27 -0.09
C THR A 249 -0.54 18.21 -1.06
N VAL A 250 -1.07 18.41 -2.27
CA VAL A 250 -0.49 19.36 -3.24
C VAL A 250 -0.44 20.78 -2.67
N TYR A 251 -1.53 21.24 -2.06
CA TYR A 251 -1.56 22.58 -1.46
C TYR A 251 -0.64 22.70 -0.24
N GLY A 252 -0.58 21.68 0.63
CA GLY A 252 0.23 21.70 1.83
C GLY A 252 1.74 21.60 1.55
N ASP A 253 2.15 20.58 0.80
CA ASP A 253 3.56 20.22 0.67
C ASP A 253 4.31 21.04 -0.41
N TYR A 254 3.60 21.48 -1.46
CA TYR A 254 4.25 22.14 -2.59
C TYR A 254 3.93 23.63 -2.69
N TYR A 255 2.71 24.03 -2.36
CA TYR A 255 2.32 25.44 -2.40
C TYR A 255 2.39 26.12 -1.05
N PHE A 256 2.59 25.37 0.05
CA PHE A 256 2.58 25.86 1.43
C PHE A 256 1.32 26.68 1.77
N ASN A 257 0.22 26.38 1.04
CA ASN A 257 -1.08 26.98 1.29
C ASN A 257 -1.89 26.09 2.22
N TYR A 258 -1.59 26.22 3.51
CA TYR A 258 -2.15 25.34 4.55
C TYR A 258 -3.66 25.51 4.73
N ASP A 259 -4.21 26.68 4.45
CA ASP A 259 -5.64 26.91 4.55
C ASP A 259 -6.40 26.16 3.44
N SER A 260 -5.90 26.22 2.20
CA SER A 260 -6.44 25.40 1.09
C SER A 260 -6.23 23.90 1.32
N ALA A 261 -5.11 23.50 1.91
CA ALA A 261 -4.85 22.10 2.26
C ALA A 261 -5.89 21.60 3.28
N MET A 262 -6.10 22.36 4.36
CA MET A 262 -7.07 22.03 5.39
C MET A 262 -8.49 21.95 4.82
N TYR A 263 -8.90 22.91 3.98
CA TYR A 263 -10.19 22.86 3.31
C TYR A 263 -10.36 21.57 2.49
N CYS A 264 -9.35 21.18 1.73
CA CYS A 264 -9.40 19.95 0.95
C CYS A 264 -9.50 18.71 1.85
N PHE A 265 -8.74 18.64 2.94
CA PHE A 265 -8.81 17.53 3.89
C PHE A 265 -10.16 17.45 4.61
N GLU A 266 -10.76 18.59 4.97
CA GLU A 266 -12.11 18.64 5.54
C GLU A 266 -13.16 18.14 4.56
N LYS A 267 -13.04 18.50 3.27
CA LYS A 267 -13.89 17.95 2.20
C LYS A 267 -13.70 16.44 2.05
N SER A 268 -12.46 15.96 2.08
CA SER A 268 -12.16 14.52 2.03
C SER A 268 -12.84 13.78 3.20
N LEU A 269 -12.70 14.28 4.44
CA LEU A 269 -13.37 13.70 5.61
C LEU A 269 -14.90 13.71 5.48
N HIS A 270 -15.46 14.81 5.00
CA HIS A 270 -16.91 14.91 4.77
C HIS A 270 -17.45 13.84 3.82
N HIS A 271 -16.74 13.60 2.71
CA HIS A 271 -17.11 12.54 1.78
C HIS A 271 -16.87 11.12 2.35
N ALA A 272 -15.86 10.96 3.20
CA ALA A 272 -15.62 9.70 3.90
C ALA A 272 -16.68 9.38 4.99
N ASP A 273 -17.44 10.38 5.46
CA ASP A 273 -18.58 10.19 6.36
C ASP A 273 -19.89 9.84 5.62
N SER A 274 -19.91 10.04 4.30
CA SER A 274 -21.07 9.73 3.47
C SER A 274 -21.10 8.23 3.11
N PRO A 275 -22.29 7.64 2.86
CA PRO A 275 -22.36 6.27 2.37
C PRO A 275 -21.56 6.10 1.08
N ILE A 276 -20.65 5.13 1.07
CA ILE A 276 -19.82 4.80 -0.09
C ILE A 276 -20.32 3.46 -0.65
N PRO A 277 -21.16 3.45 -1.71
CA PRO A 277 -21.89 2.26 -2.14
C PRO A 277 -21.06 1.07 -2.61
N LEU A 278 -19.74 1.24 -2.75
CA LEU A 278 -18.85 0.24 -3.34
C LEU A 278 -17.62 -0.09 -2.47
N LEU A 279 -17.54 0.47 -1.27
CA LEU A 279 -16.67 -0.09 -0.25
C LEU A 279 -17.47 -1.15 0.50
N PRO A 280 -16.97 -2.38 0.58
CA PRO A 280 -17.69 -3.48 1.21
C PRO A 280 -17.98 -3.25 2.68
N ASP A 281 -17.35 -2.23 3.31
CA ASP A 281 -17.45 -2.02 4.75
C ASP A 281 -17.03 -0.61 5.20
N GLU A 282 -17.49 -0.25 6.39
CA GLU A 282 -17.06 0.93 7.13
C GLU A 282 -15.56 0.97 7.42
N ILE A 283 -14.86 -0.18 7.35
CA ILE A 283 -13.43 -0.35 7.64
C ILE A 283 -12.60 0.49 6.69
N SER A 284 -12.85 0.37 5.38
CA SER A 284 -12.10 1.13 4.36
C SER A 284 -12.27 2.64 4.52
N ALA A 285 -13.48 3.10 4.85
CA ALA A 285 -13.73 4.52 5.09
C ALA A 285 -12.92 5.04 6.30
N ARG A 286 -12.84 4.27 7.38
CA ARG A 286 -12.06 4.64 8.57
C ARG A 286 -10.55 4.64 8.31
N MET A 287 -10.04 3.73 7.47
CA MET A 287 -8.65 3.74 7.01
C MET A 287 -8.34 5.05 6.26
N TYR A 288 -9.18 5.46 5.31
CA TYR A 288 -9.01 6.74 4.61
C TYR A 288 -9.07 7.94 5.55
N LYS A 289 -9.99 7.94 6.52
CA LYS A 289 -10.07 9.00 7.55
C LYS A 289 -8.78 9.07 8.36
N SER A 290 -8.21 7.94 8.76
CA SER A 290 -6.92 7.89 9.46
C SER A 290 -5.81 8.53 8.64
N ASP A 291 -5.74 8.23 7.34
CA ASP A 291 -4.75 8.81 6.45
C ASP A 291 -4.91 10.34 6.32
N VAL A 292 -6.14 10.80 6.09
CA VAL A 292 -6.44 12.25 5.99
C VAL A 292 -6.12 12.99 7.28
N LEU A 293 -6.45 12.40 8.44
CA LEU A 293 -6.12 12.99 9.74
C LEU A 293 -4.59 13.07 9.95
N SER A 294 -3.84 12.08 9.48
CA SER A 294 -2.38 12.12 9.49
C SER A 294 -1.85 13.26 8.61
N ASP A 295 -2.42 13.48 7.43
CA ASP A 295 -2.07 14.59 6.54
C ASP A 295 -2.42 15.96 7.15
N MET A 296 -3.56 16.08 7.85
CA MET A 296 -3.88 17.28 8.65
C MET A 296 -2.88 17.49 9.79
N GLY A 297 -2.40 16.41 10.41
CA GLY A 297 -1.32 16.45 11.39
C GLY A 297 -0.01 16.99 10.79
N ASN A 298 0.33 16.58 9.57
CA ASN A 298 1.48 17.12 8.82
C ASN A 298 1.34 18.63 8.60
N VAL A 299 0.16 19.11 8.21
CA VAL A 299 -0.10 20.56 8.08
C VAL A 299 0.07 21.28 9.41
N GLY A 300 -0.47 20.74 10.50
CA GLY A 300 -0.27 21.30 11.83
C GLY A 300 1.23 21.40 12.20
N PHE A 301 1.99 20.35 11.91
CA PHE A 301 3.42 20.32 12.12
C PHE A 301 4.17 21.39 11.30
N GLN A 302 3.84 21.50 10.01
CA GLN A 302 4.46 22.50 9.11
C GLN A 302 4.13 23.94 9.51
N ARG A 303 2.93 24.18 10.08
CA ARG A 303 2.53 25.49 10.64
C ARG A 303 3.12 25.75 12.01
N HIS A 304 3.86 24.84 12.58
CA HIS A 304 4.33 24.87 13.99
C HIS A 304 3.19 24.85 15.02
N ASP A 305 1.98 24.47 14.64
CA ASP A 305 0.87 24.18 15.55
C ASP A 305 0.98 22.72 16.04
N TYR A 306 1.92 22.52 16.94
CA TYR A 306 2.20 21.19 17.49
C TYR A 306 1.04 20.62 18.30
N ALA A 307 0.20 21.48 18.87
CA ALA A 307 -0.99 21.04 19.60
C ALA A 307 -2.01 20.41 18.65
N MET A 308 -2.29 21.08 17.52
CA MET A 308 -3.12 20.55 16.45
C MET A 308 -2.51 19.25 15.88
N ALA A 309 -1.21 19.25 15.57
CA ALA A 309 -0.52 18.10 15.01
C ALA A 309 -0.66 16.86 15.92
N LEU A 310 -0.36 16.99 17.22
CA LEU A 310 -0.52 15.90 18.19
C LEU A 310 -1.95 15.40 18.27
N LYS A 311 -2.93 16.31 18.26
CA LYS A 311 -4.35 15.94 18.29
C LYS A 311 -4.71 15.11 17.07
N LYS A 312 -4.33 15.55 15.87
CA LYS A 312 -4.68 14.90 14.62
C LYS A 312 -4.00 13.55 14.44
N TYR A 313 -2.73 13.42 14.77
CA TYR A 313 -2.05 12.12 14.76
C TYR A 313 -2.62 11.12 15.76
N LYS A 314 -3.05 11.57 16.95
CA LYS A 314 -3.71 10.69 17.92
C LYS A 314 -5.08 10.23 17.44
N GLU A 315 -5.89 11.12 16.85
CA GLU A 315 -7.16 10.77 16.21
C GLU A 315 -6.94 9.74 15.07
N ALA A 316 -5.91 9.95 14.24
CA ALA A 316 -5.53 9.03 13.17
C ALA A 316 -5.13 7.66 13.71
N LEU A 317 -4.28 7.63 14.75
CA LEU A 317 -3.82 6.40 15.37
C LEU A 317 -4.99 5.59 15.96
N GLN A 318 -5.91 6.25 16.66
CA GLN A 318 -7.07 5.60 17.26
C GLN A 318 -7.93 4.90 16.19
N LEU A 319 -8.17 5.54 15.04
CA LEU A 319 -8.89 4.91 13.93
C LEU A 319 -8.10 3.76 13.32
N ALA A 320 -6.80 3.93 13.10
CA ALA A 320 -5.96 2.89 12.54
C ALA A 320 -5.81 1.66 13.46
N GLU A 321 -5.79 1.86 14.78
CA GLU A 321 -5.78 0.77 15.76
C GLU A 321 -7.11 0.00 15.77
N ALA A 322 -8.24 0.71 15.72
CA ALA A 322 -9.56 0.09 15.68
C ALA A 322 -9.76 -0.84 14.46
N GLU A 323 -9.15 -0.48 13.33
CA GLU A 323 -9.24 -1.24 12.08
C GLU A 323 -8.02 -2.16 11.82
N SER A 324 -7.10 -2.28 12.77
CA SER A 324 -5.84 -3.03 12.59
C SER A 324 -5.05 -2.56 11.35
N TYR A 325 -5.20 -1.29 10.95
CA TYR A 325 -4.57 -0.68 9.78
C TYR A 325 -3.11 -0.30 10.08
N LEU A 326 -2.18 -1.24 9.87
CA LEU A 326 -0.78 -1.10 10.25
C LEU A 326 -0.09 0.11 9.61
N SER A 327 -0.32 0.37 8.30
CA SER A 327 0.29 1.52 7.62
C SER A 327 -0.17 2.86 8.22
N GLY A 328 -1.44 2.99 8.59
CA GLY A 328 -1.98 4.17 9.28
C GLY A 328 -1.39 4.34 10.67
N GLN A 329 -1.25 3.24 11.43
CA GLN A 329 -0.59 3.26 12.74
C GLN A 329 0.86 3.73 12.62
N MET A 330 1.63 3.20 11.68
CA MET A 330 3.02 3.59 11.43
C MET A 330 3.14 5.08 11.08
N ARG A 331 2.28 5.59 10.20
CA ARG A 331 2.26 7.03 9.82
C ARG A 331 1.99 7.93 11.02
N ALA A 332 1.01 7.57 11.84
CA ALA A 332 0.65 8.33 13.03
C ALA A 332 1.76 8.29 14.10
N CYS A 333 2.36 7.12 14.36
CA CYS A 333 3.49 6.97 15.28
C CYS A 333 4.69 7.81 14.83
N TYR A 334 5.03 7.80 13.55
CA TYR A 334 6.08 8.65 12.99
C TYR A 334 5.79 10.14 13.20
N GLY A 335 4.57 10.59 12.91
CA GLY A 335 4.14 11.98 13.12
C GLY A 335 4.23 12.41 14.59
N LEU A 336 3.79 11.56 15.51
CA LEU A 336 3.90 11.79 16.96
C LEU A 336 5.37 11.88 17.38
N GLY A 337 6.21 10.93 16.95
CA GLY A 337 7.65 10.94 17.20
C GLY A 337 8.31 12.24 16.74
N MET A 338 7.99 12.69 15.51
CA MET A 338 8.50 13.96 14.97
C MET A 338 8.10 15.17 15.81
N VAL A 339 6.82 15.27 16.18
CA VAL A 339 6.33 16.41 16.98
C VAL A 339 7.01 16.45 18.34
N TYR A 340 7.09 15.31 19.04
CA TYR A 340 7.76 15.25 20.35
C TYR A 340 9.25 15.57 20.27
N ALA A 341 9.94 15.15 19.20
CA ALA A 341 11.34 15.54 18.98
C ALA A 341 11.51 17.06 18.83
N HIS A 342 10.60 17.73 18.10
CA HIS A 342 10.62 19.19 17.93
C HIS A 342 10.26 19.95 19.22
N LEU A 343 9.40 19.37 20.04
CA LEU A 343 9.09 19.91 21.39
C LEU A 343 10.21 19.68 22.40
N GLY A 344 11.29 19.00 22.01
CA GLY A 344 12.40 18.67 22.91
C GLY A 344 12.09 17.52 23.89
N GLN A 345 10.97 16.84 23.73
CA GLN A 345 10.51 15.72 24.56
C GLN A 345 11.08 14.40 24.00
N ALA A 346 12.40 14.24 24.09
CA ALA A 346 13.14 13.15 23.45
C ALA A 346 12.66 11.76 23.92
N ALA A 347 12.32 11.57 25.19
CA ALA A 347 11.82 10.28 25.69
C ALA A 347 10.49 9.89 25.02
N ASN A 348 9.54 10.82 24.95
CA ASN A 348 8.26 10.55 24.29
C ASN A 348 8.44 10.31 22.77
N SER A 349 9.40 11.01 22.16
CA SER A 349 9.70 10.79 20.75
C SER A 349 10.26 9.39 20.50
N VAL A 350 11.19 8.91 21.32
CA VAL A 350 11.73 7.55 21.23
C VAL A 350 10.62 6.51 21.41
N GLU A 351 9.77 6.65 22.42
CA GLU A 351 8.65 5.74 22.68
C GLU A 351 7.77 5.53 21.42
N TRP A 352 7.42 6.61 20.71
CA TRP A 352 6.60 6.52 19.51
C TRP A 352 7.34 5.95 18.30
N LEU A 353 8.64 6.21 18.19
CA LEU A 353 9.46 5.64 17.12
C LEU A 353 9.76 4.16 17.36
N ASP A 354 9.94 3.73 18.61
CA ASP A 354 10.06 2.31 18.98
C ASP A 354 8.77 1.56 18.61
N LYS A 355 7.59 2.12 18.92
CA LYS A 355 6.30 1.55 18.50
C LYS A 355 6.19 1.43 16.96
N LEU A 356 6.73 2.40 16.22
CA LEU A 356 6.81 2.32 14.76
C LEU A 356 7.66 1.13 14.32
N PHE A 357 8.83 0.91 14.92
CA PHE A 357 9.71 -0.22 14.58
C PHE A 357 9.07 -1.58 14.88
N GLU A 358 8.36 -1.70 15.99
CA GLU A 358 7.57 -2.90 16.31
C GLU A 358 6.50 -3.18 15.24
N LEU A 359 5.84 -2.12 14.71
CA LEU A 359 4.85 -2.24 13.65
C LEU A 359 5.50 -2.62 12.31
N GLU A 360 6.70 -2.09 12.01
CA GLU A 360 7.48 -2.51 10.82
C GLU A 360 7.86 -3.98 10.88
N GLU A 361 8.34 -4.46 12.04
CA GLU A 361 8.70 -5.86 12.22
C GLU A 361 7.47 -6.78 12.01
N ARG A 362 6.33 -6.41 12.57
CA ARG A 362 5.08 -7.16 12.44
C ARG A 362 4.53 -7.17 11.03
N SER A 363 4.65 -6.06 10.30
CA SER A 363 4.08 -5.90 8.95
C SER A 363 5.01 -6.39 7.85
N GLY A 364 6.32 -6.42 8.09
CA GLY A 364 7.35 -6.59 7.07
C GLY A 364 7.46 -5.41 6.10
N ILE A 365 6.78 -4.29 6.39
CA ILE A 365 6.82 -3.04 5.60
C ILE A 365 7.78 -2.10 6.30
N THR A 366 8.75 -1.57 5.58
CA THR A 366 9.71 -0.60 6.11
C THR A 366 9.39 0.80 5.59
N MET A 367 9.19 1.76 6.50
CA MET A 367 9.08 3.18 6.15
C MET A 367 10.47 3.79 5.86
N MET A 368 10.50 5.02 5.35
CA MET A 368 11.76 5.70 4.97
C MET A 368 12.74 5.87 6.15
N ARG A 369 13.54 4.85 6.41
CA ARG A 369 14.47 4.76 7.55
C ARG A 369 15.46 5.94 7.69
N PRO A 370 16.05 6.52 6.62
CA PRO A 370 17.03 7.60 6.80
C PRO A 370 16.50 8.82 7.58
N GLY A 371 15.20 9.11 7.48
CA GLY A 371 14.56 10.18 8.25
C GLY A 371 14.36 9.81 9.73
N ILE A 372 13.98 8.57 9.99
CA ILE A 372 13.69 8.04 11.33
C ILE A 372 14.97 7.89 12.13
N ASN A 373 16.00 7.26 11.57
CA ASN A 373 17.29 7.09 12.25
C ASN A 373 17.89 8.44 12.68
N LYS A 374 17.74 9.49 11.86
CA LYS A 374 18.19 10.84 12.24
C LYS A 374 17.44 11.39 13.46
N LEU A 375 16.14 11.14 13.55
CA LEU A 375 15.35 11.52 14.73
C LEU A 375 15.80 10.73 15.97
N MET A 376 16.04 9.42 15.82
CA MET A 376 16.53 8.56 16.91
C MET A 376 17.89 9.01 17.41
N ILE A 377 18.86 9.22 16.52
CA ILE A 377 20.21 9.75 16.86
C ILE A 377 20.09 11.05 17.65
N LEU A 378 19.26 12.01 17.18
CA LEU A 378 19.05 13.27 17.88
C LEU A 378 18.45 13.09 19.27
N ASN A 379 17.47 12.21 19.38
CA ASN A 379 16.79 11.93 20.65
C ASN A 379 17.73 11.22 21.64
N TYR A 380 18.47 10.21 21.21
CA TYR A 380 19.45 9.51 22.05
C TYR A 380 20.57 10.46 22.52
N ALA A 381 21.05 11.34 21.65
CA ALA A 381 22.00 12.38 22.05
C ALA A 381 21.45 13.30 23.15
N ARG A 382 20.18 13.73 23.05
CA ARG A 382 19.50 14.54 24.06
C ARG A 382 19.31 13.82 25.39
N LEU A 383 19.09 12.51 25.32
CA LEU A 383 18.93 11.65 26.52
C LEU A 383 20.24 11.20 27.13
N GLY A 384 21.38 11.47 26.48
CA GLY A 384 22.69 10.97 26.90
C GLY A 384 22.88 9.45 26.67
N ARG A 385 22.05 8.85 25.83
CA ARG A 385 22.10 7.44 25.46
C ARG A 385 23.05 7.26 24.27
N TYR A 386 24.35 7.29 24.55
CA TYR A 386 25.36 7.33 23.50
C TYR A 386 25.61 5.95 22.83
N GLU A 387 25.35 4.88 23.53
CA GLU A 387 25.49 3.51 23.04
C GLU A 387 24.47 3.27 21.91
N GLU A 388 23.21 3.55 22.19
CA GLU A 388 22.13 3.42 21.21
C GLU A 388 22.27 4.43 20.05
N MET A 389 22.78 5.62 20.31
CA MET A 389 23.12 6.58 19.25
C MET A 389 24.17 6.00 18.29
N THR A 390 25.17 5.27 18.80
CA THR A 390 26.20 4.63 17.98
C THR A 390 25.62 3.49 17.16
N GLU A 391 24.75 2.67 17.74
CA GLU A 391 24.04 1.59 17.04
C GLU A 391 23.22 2.13 15.85
N GLU A 392 22.52 3.25 16.03
CA GLU A 392 21.76 3.89 14.93
C GLU A 392 22.68 4.48 13.84
N LEU A 393 23.87 4.96 14.20
CA LEU A 393 24.86 5.42 13.23
C LEU A 393 25.42 4.26 12.44
N ASP A 394 25.73 3.14 13.08
CA ASP A 394 26.20 1.92 12.43
C ASP A 394 25.14 1.35 11.48
N ALA A 395 23.86 1.36 11.89
CA ALA A 395 22.75 0.97 11.02
C ALA A 395 22.60 1.85 9.77
N LEU A 396 22.84 3.18 9.91
CA LEU A 396 22.91 4.09 8.77
C LEU A 396 24.06 3.76 7.82
N ASP A 397 25.21 3.37 8.37
CA ASP A 397 26.38 2.98 7.55
C ASP A 397 26.13 1.67 6.81
N GLU A 398 25.49 0.69 7.41
CA GLU A 398 25.07 -0.55 6.74
C GLU A 398 24.06 -0.27 5.61
N GLN A 399 23.08 0.61 5.84
CA GLN A 399 22.14 1.02 4.80
C GLN A 399 22.86 1.72 3.64
N LYS A 400 23.84 2.57 3.95
CA LYS A 400 24.67 3.22 2.94
C LYS A 400 25.43 2.20 2.10
N LEU A 401 26.04 1.19 2.72
CA LEU A 401 26.73 0.11 2.03
C LEU A 401 25.80 -0.72 1.12
N ALA A 402 24.55 -0.92 1.53
CA ALA A 402 23.53 -1.58 0.72
C ALA A 402 23.16 -0.75 -0.51
N LEU A 403 22.92 0.55 -0.32
CA LEU A 403 22.64 1.50 -1.41
C LEU A 403 23.83 1.66 -2.36
N GLN A 404 25.06 1.53 -1.87
CA GLN A 404 26.27 1.57 -2.66
C GLN A 404 26.31 0.45 -3.71
N ARG A 405 25.79 -0.73 -3.36
CA ARG A 405 25.74 -1.87 -4.27
C ARG A 405 24.75 -1.69 -5.40
N GLU A 406 23.77 -0.82 -5.20
CA GLU A 406 22.68 -0.59 -6.16
C GLU A 406 22.93 0.64 -7.06
N ASN A 407 23.73 1.64 -6.64
CA ASN A 407 23.87 2.86 -7.45
C ASN A 407 25.14 3.68 -7.13
N ASN A 408 26.19 3.59 -7.97
CA ASN A 408 27.49 4.24 -7.77
C ASN A 408 27.44 5.77 -7.69
N ASP A 409 26.52 6.44 -8.38
CA ASP A 409 26.42 7.92 -8.40
C ASP A 409 25.90 8.52 -7.10
N LEU A 410 25.07 7.78 -6.36
CA LEU A 410 24.57 8.16 -5.03
C LEU A 410 25.63 8.03 -3.94
N TYR A 411 26.61 7.17 -4.18
CA TYR A 411 27.67 6.85 -3.23
C TYR A 411 28.57 8.04 -2.90
N ASP A 412 29.04 8.77 -3.90
CA ASP A 412 29.99 9.89 -3.71
C ASP A 412 29.34 11.04 -2.91
N GLN A 413 28.05 11.26 -3.10
CA GLN A 413 27.32 12.29 -2.34
C GLN A 413 27.02 11.86 -0.90
N LEU A 414 26.76 10.57 -0.65
CA LEU A 414 26.61 10.00 0.69
C LEU A 414 27.94 9.92 1.44
N GLY A 415 29.04 9.70 0.71
CA GLY A 415 30.40 9.69 1.26
C GLY A 415 30.78 11.00 1.92
N THR A 416 30.57 12.12 1.25
CA THR A 416 30.82 13.46 1.80
C THR A 416 29.98 13.74 3.05
N LEU A 417 28.77 13.27 3.09
CA LEU A 417 27.86 13.44 4.25
C LEU A 417 28.25 12.61 5.47
N GLN A 418 28.83 11.44 5.24
CA GLN A 418 29.35 10.59 6.32
C GLN A 418 30.62 11.16 6.93
N ASP A 419 31.54 11.67 6.09
CA ASP A 419 32.76 12.31 6.56
C ASP A 419 32.42 13.56 7.41
N ASP A 420 31.41 14.33 7.01
CA ASP A 420 30.90 15.46 7.79
C ASP A 420 30.26 15.00 9.12
N ALA A 421 29.49 13.92 9.12
CA ALA A 421 28.89 13.37 10.33
C ALA A 421 29.93 12.77 11.27
N ALA A 422 30.94 12.06 10.75
CA ALA A 422 32.06 11.53 11.53
C ALA A 422 32.93 12.68 12.11
N GLY A 423 33.17 13.73 11.34
CA GLY A 423 33.85 14.94 11.80
C GLY A 423 33.12 15.62 12.96
N LEU A 424 31.79 15.68 12.88
CA LEU A 424 30.95 16.24 13.94
C LEU A 424 30.89 15.35 15.21
N LEU A 425 30.89 14.04 15.04
CA LEU A 425 30.97 13.08 16.16
C LEU A 425 32.31 13.23 16.88
N GLN A 426 33.41 13.32 16.15
CA GLN A 426 34.75 13.52 16.68
C GLN A 426 34.87 14.88 17.41
N GLN A 427 34.28 15.95 16.88
CA GLN A 427 34.18 17.26 17.58
C GLN A 427 33.33 17.16 18.87
N TYR A 428 32.24 16.42 18.82
CA TYR A 428 31.36 16.18 19.96
C TYR A 428 32.06 15.38 21.06
N GLU A 429 32.78 14.29 20.69
CA GLU A 429 33.59 13.51 21.62
C GLU A 429 34.71 14.35 22.25
N ALA A 430 35.41 15.15 21.43
CA ALA A 430 36.42 16.06 21.91
C ALA A 430 35.85 17.12 22.88
N GLN A 431 34.68 17.66 22.57
CA GLN A 431 33.94 18.58 23.44
C GLN A 431 33.47 17.90 24.73
N ASN A 432 33.00 16.64 24.66
CA ASN A 432 32.63 15.87 25.87
C ASN A 432 33.81 15.58 26.77
N VAL A 433 34.99 15.30 26.21
CA VAL A 433 36.24 15.18 27.00
C VAL A 433 36.58 16.51 27.67
N GLN A 434 36.42 17.63 26.97
CA GLN A 434 36.58 18.97 27.53
C GLN A 434 35.52 19.28 28.62
N ILE A 435 34.26 18.90 28.39
CA ILE A 435 33.16 19.06 29.35
C ILE A 435 33.43 18.24 30.62
N LYS A 436 33.91 16.99 30.52
CA LYS A 436 34.30 16.17 31.68
C LYS A 436 35.45 16.81 32.49
N THR A 437 36.38 17.47 31.81
CA THR A 437 37.48 18.22 32.46
C THR A 437 37.00 19.53 33.06
N LEU A 438 36.02 20.18 32.47
CA LEU A 438 35.42 21.45 32.99
C LEU A 438 34.30 21.21 34.01
N GLN A 439 33.81 19.97 34.18
CA GLN A 439 32.81 19.58 35.20
C GLN A 439 33.33 19.81 36.64
N THR A 440 34.61 19.99 36.78
CA THR A 440 35.23 20.41 38.05
C THR A 440 35.14 21.92 38.31
N GLN A 441 34.71 22.72 37.35
CA GLN A 441 34.58 24.18 37.51
C GLN A 441 33.15 24.68 37.12
N ARG A 442 32.66 25.63 37.89
CA ARG A 442 31.29 26.20 38.02
C ARG A 442 30.51 26.67 36.75
N ASN A 443 30.84 26.31 35.51
CA ASN A 443 30.19 26.88 34.30
C ASN A 443 29.53 25.81 33.40
N ARG A 444 28.88 24.82 33.95
CA ARG A 444 28.34 23.63 33.28
C ARG A 444 27.27 23.87 32.19
N TYR A 445 26.47 24.91 32.28
CA TYR A 445 25.26 25.03 31.40
C TYR A 445 25.51 25.73 30.05
N ARG A 446 26.56 26.51 29.91
CA ARG A 446 26.83 27.20 28.62
C ARG A 446 27.40 26.30 27.53
N LEU A 447 28.21 25.31 27.87
CA LEU A 447 28.88 24.43 26.91
C LEU A 447 27.97 23.35 26.34
N ALA A 448 27.02 22.81 27.14
CA ALA A 448 26.00 21.88 26.64
C ALA A 448 25.12 22.49 25.54
N PHE A 449 24.83 23.80 25.63
CA PHE A 449 24.05 24.51 24.64
C PHE A 449 24.78 24.60 23.29
N PHE A 450 26.11 24.82 23.27
CA PHE A 450 26.87 24.88 22.01
C PHE A 450 27.04 23.51 21.34
N GLY A 451 27.13 22.41 22.09
CA GLY A 451 27.14 21.05 21.55
C GLY A 451 25.82 20.70 20.88
N LEU A 452 24.70 21.04 21.50
CA LEU A 452 23.36 20.85 20.90
C LEU A 452 23.15 21.69 19.64
N LEU A 453 23.73 22.90 19.61
CA LEU A 453 23.67 23.76 18.43
C LEU A 453 24.43 23.17 17.24
N ALA A 454 25.59 22.56 17.49
CA ALA A 454 26.39 21.90 16.45
C ALA A 454 25.67 20.66 15.87
N ILE A 455 25.03 19.88 16.71
CA ILE A 455 24.20 18.72 16.29
C ILE A 455 23.00 19.19 15.47
N ALA A 456 22.32 20.26 15.90
CA ALA A 456 21.19 20.82 15.15
C ALA A 456 21.62 21.32 13.75
N LEU A 457 22.83 21.89 13.64
CA LEU A 457 23.40 22.33 12.37
C LEU A 457 23.72 21.15 11.43
N ALA A 458 24.24 20.04 11.98
CA ALA A 458 24.51 18.82 11.24
C ALA A 458 23.20 18.19 10.68
N VAL A 459 22.16 18.14 11.51
CA VAL A 459 20.83 17.68 11.08
C VAL A 459 20.26 18.58 9.97
N ALA A 460 20.44 19.90 10.06
CA ALA A 460 19.99 20.83 9.04
C ALA A 460 20.74 20.62 7.70
N ILE A 461 22.05 20.38 7.73
CA ILE A 461 22.87 20.06 6.55
C ILE A 461 22.42 18.74 5.92
N LEU A 462 22.18 17.70 6.72
CA LEU A 462 21.70 16.41 6.26
C LEU A 462 20.30 16.49 5.63
N LEU A 463 19.41 17.33 6.15
CA LEU A 463 18.09 17.57 5.58
C LEU A 463 18.15 18.31 4.22
N VAL A 464 19.07 19.27 4.07
CA VAL A 464 19.28 19.98 2.80
C VAL A 464 19.82 19.03 1.72
N ALA A 465 20.75 18.16 2.09
CA ALA A 465 21.33 17.21 1.18
C ALA A 465 20.33 16.12 0.72
N TYR A 466 19.45 15.65 1.63
CA TYR A 466 18.35 14.74 1.26
C TYR A 466 17.43 15.36 0.18
N LYS A 467 17.10 16.66 0.32
CA LYS A 467 16.33 17.39 -0.70
C LYS A 467 17.05 17.45 -2.06
N ILE A 468 18.37 17.60 -2.04
CA ILE A 468 19.20 17.67 -3.26
C ILE A 468 19.26 16.28 -3.94
N ILE A 469 19.46 15.22 -3.17
CA ILE A 469 19.52 13.83 -3.68
C ILE A 469 18.18 13.44 -4.32
N ARG A 470 17.06 13.69 -3.65
CA ARG A 470 15.71 13.44 -4.17
C ARG A 470 15.43 14.20 -5.47
N LYS A 471 15.89 15.46 -5.54
CA LYS A 471 15.73 16.29 -6.75
C LYS A 471 16.57 15.79 -7.94
N ASN A 472 17.75 15.18 -7.67
CA ASN A 472 18.62 14.64 -8.69
C ASN A 472 18.21 13.23 -9.15
N GLN A 473 17.60 12.40 -8.28
CA GLN A 473 16.96 11.13 -8.67
C GLN A 473 15.88 11.38 -9.74
N VAL A 474 14.99 12.35 -9.49
CA VAL A 474 13.93 12.75 -10.43
C VAL A 474 14.49 13.32 -11.75
N LYS A 475 15.72 13.86 -11.74
CA LYS A 475 16.37 14.41 -12.95
C LYS A 475 17.02 13.33 -13.82
N ASN A 476 17.55 12.25 -13.20
CA ASN A 476 18.21 11.17 -13.92
C ASN A 476 17.23 10.12 -14.48
N GLU A 477 15.99 10.10 -14.01
CA GLU A 477 14.89 9.32 -14.62
C GLU A 477 14.29 9.99 -15.88
N LYS A 478 14.76 11.20 -16.23
CA LYS A 478 14.32 11.97 -17.42
C LYS A 478 15.33 11.95 -18.58
N VAL A 479 16.43 11.24 -18.45
CA VAL A 479 17.42 10.95 -19.49
C VAL A 479 17.39 9.48 -19.82
#